data_02567347d8e0ed04ccc4ba93a9c9e031
#
_entry.id   02567347d8e0ed04ccc4ba93a9c9e031
#
_cell.length_a   1.000
_cell.length_b   1.000
_cell.length_c   1.000
_cell.angle_alpha   90.00
_cell.angle_beta   90.00
_cell.angle_gamma   90.00
#
_symmetry.space_group_name_H-M   'P 1'
#
loop_
_entity.id
_entity.type
_entity.pdbx_description
1 polymer ?
#
loop_
_entity_poly.entity_id
_entity_poly.type
_entity_poly.pdbx_seq_one_letter_code
_entity_poly.pdbx_strand_id
1 'polypeptide(L)'
;MFVLCYNLRMKYHKDMIEIIFHGRGGQGSKVAAEIVVQAAVGEGKFVQAFPSFGPERSGAPTKTYVRISESEIRTHEPITDPDIVIVLDETILDSEKIADNLDKNEFLIVNSKNSAEVIREKLAGRGENFEGKIYPVDANGISAEIIGQPRPNTVILGKLIKVSEIAKLDSVTREFRKIFSAKIGQDLTEKNVKAIEKAYDTI
;
A
#
# COMPACT_ATOMS: atom_id res chain seq x y z
N MET A 1 30.32 6.97 -11.94
CA MET A 1 28.90 7.30 -11.71
C MET A 1 28.31 6.18 -10.85
N PHE A 2 28.46 6.30 -9.52
CA PHE A 2 27.90 5.32 -8.60
C PHE A 2 26.43 5.64 -8.47
N VAL A 3 25.59 4.80 -9.07
CA VAL A 3 24.15 4.77 -8.81
C VAL A 3 23.99 4.33 -7.36
N LEU A 4 23.48 5.21 -6.50
CA LEU A 4 22.98 4.82 -5.20
C LEU A 4 21.72 3.94 -5.44
N CYS A 5 21.93 2.65 -5.67
CA CYS A 5 20.91 1.66 -5.39
C CYS A 5 20.72 1.69 -3.87
N TYR A 6 19.69 2.38 -3.40
CA TYR A 6 19.21 2.22 -2.03
C TYR A 6 18.69 0.77 -1.93
N ASN A 7 19.59 -0.08 -1.45
CA ASN A 7 19.36 -1.52 -1.42
C ASN A 7 18.31 -1.80 -0.36
N LEU A 8 17.20 -2.45 -0.69
CA LEU A 8 16.16 -2.90 0.25
C LEU A 8 16.78 -3.58 1.47
N ARG A 9 17.85 -4.34 1.26
CA ARG A 9 18.62 -5.01 2.31
C ARG A 9 19.16 -4.05 3.37
N MET A 10 19.57 -2.84 3.00
CA MET A 10 20.08 -1.84 3.96
C MET A 10 18.99 -1.32 4.88
N LYS A 11 17.75 -1.19 4.40
CA LYS A 11 16.64 -0.63 5.19
C LYS A 11 15.90 -1.72 5.99
N TYR A 12 15.66 -2.87 5.37
CA TYR A 12 14.82 -3.92 5.95
C TYR A 12 15.63 -5.12 6.46
N HIS A 13 16.95 -5.17 6.22
CA HIS A 13 17.80 -6.34 6.44
C HIS A 13 17.32 -7.61 5.72
N LYS A 14 16.46 -7.44 4.70
CA LYS A 14 15.87 -8.49 3.87
C LYS A 14 16.12 -8.16 2.40
N ASP A 15 16.31 -9.17 1.56
CA ASP A 15 16.44 -9.00 0.10
C ASP A 15 15.07 -8.89 -0.59
N MET A 16 13.99 -9.27 0.09
CA MET A 16 12.62 -9.25 -0.40
C MET A 16 11.71 -8.59 0.63
N ILE A 17 10.81 -7.74 0.17
CA ILE A 17 9.78 -7.09 0.97
C ILE A 17 8.41 -7.67 0.59
N GLU A 18 7.65 -8.06 1.59
CA GLU A 18 6.33 -8.65 1.47
C GLU A 18 5.25 -7.69 1.98
N ILE A 19 4.26 -7.43 1.12
CA ILE A 19 3.21 -6.43 1.37
C ILE A 19 1.84 -7.07 1.21
N ILE A 20 0.92 -6.78 2.14
CA ILE A 20 -0.49 -7.16 2.01
C ILE A 20 -1.34 -5.90 1.92
N PHE A 21 -2.12 -5.79 0.85
CA PHE A 21 -3.18 -4.79 0.74
C PHE A 21 -4.50 -5.42 1.18
N HIS A 22 -5.09 -4.90 2.24
CA HIS A 22 -6.44 -5.20 2.68
C HIS A 22 -7.42 -4.15 2.16
N GLY A 23 -8.50 -4.60 1.57
CA GLY A 23 -9.57 -3.75 1.07
C GLY A 23 -10.91 -4.49 1.07
N ARG A 24 -11.94 -3.85 0.57
CA ARG A 24 -13.21 -4.51 0.26
C ARG A 24 -13.34 -4.70 -1.25
N GLY A 25 -14.09 -5.70 -1.67
CA GLY A 25 -14.38 -5.94 -3.09
C GLY A 25 -14.88 -4.66 -3.77
N GLY A 26 -14.19 -4.25 -4.86
CA GLY A 26 -14.48 -3.01 -5.58
C GLY A 26 -13.66 -1.78 -5.15
N GLN A 27 -12.91 -1.82 -4.06
CA GLN A 27 -12.09 -0.67 -3.59
C GLN A 27 -10.74 -0.52 -4.29
N GLY A 28 -10.37 -1.40 -5.21
CA GLY A 28 -9.20 -1.24 -6.07
C GLY A 28 -7.85 -1.58 -5.43
N SER A 29 -7.79 -2.48 -4.45
CA SER A 29 -6.52 -3.00 -3.88
C SER A 29 -5.60 -3.58 -4.96
N LYS A 30 -6.18 -4.32 -5.91
CA LYS A 30 -5.48 -4.88 -7.08
C LYS A 30 -4.82 -3.81 -7.95
N VAL A 31 -5.52 -2.69 -8.18
CA VAL A 31 -5.03 -1.55 -8.96
C VAL A 31 -3.89 -0.85 -8.23
N ALA A 32 -4.01 -0.66 -6.91
CA ALA A 32 -2.95 -0.09 -6.09
C ALA A 32 -1.67 -0.95 -6.16
N ALA A 33 -1.82 -2.26 -6.00
CA ALA A 33 -0.72 -3.22 -6.11
C ALA A 33 -0.07 -3.17 -7.51
N GLU A 34 -0.86 -3.12 -8.59
CA GLU A 34 -0.36 -3.05 -9.97
C GLU A 34 0.54 -1.83 -10.19
N ILE A 35 0.14 -0.65 -9.71
CA ILE A 35 0.92 0.58 -9.86
C ILE A 35 2.29 0.43 -9.17
N VAL A 36 2.30 -0.07 -7.93
CA VAL A 36 3.54 -0.28 -7.16
C VAL A 36 4.45 -1.28 -7.84
N VAL A 37 3.90 -2.39 -8.30
CA VAL A 37 4.64 -3.43 -9.02
C VAL A 37 5.28 -2.87 -10.29
N GLN A 38 4.52 -2.14 -11.12
CA GLN A 38 5.05 -1.56 -12.36
C GLN A 38 6.13 -0.51 -12.07
N ALA A 39 5.98 0.29 -11.01
CA ALA A 39 7.00 1.23 -10.60
C ALA A 39 8.30 0.53 -10.18
N ALA A 40 8.21 -0.55 -9.40
CA ALA A 40 9.35 -1.34 -8.97
C ALA A 40 10.04 -2.06 -10.15
N VAL A 41 9.27 -2.63 -11.09
CA VAL A 41 9.81 -3.18 -12.35
C VAL A 41 10.56 -2.14 -13.15
N GLY A 42 10.02 -0.92 -13.25
CA GLY A 42 10.68 0.21 -13.93
C GLY A 42 11.99 0.65 -13.26
N GLU A 43 12.23 0.24 -12.02
CA GLU A 43 13.48 0.45 -11.26
C GLU A 43 14.41 -0.79 -11.27
N GLY A 44 14.05 -1.82 -12.04
CA GLY A 44 14.87 -3.02 -12.22
C GLY A 44 14.69 -4.09 -11.14
N LYS A 45 13.63 -4.01 -10.33
CA LYS A 45 13.35 -4.99 -9.28
C LYS A 45 12.55 -6.18 -9.80
N PHE A 46 12.71 -7.31 -9.13
CA PHE A 46 11.85 -8.48 -9.31
C PHE A 46 10.59 -8.31 -8.49
N VAL A 47 9.44 -8.67 -9.05
CA VAL A 47 8.15 -8.45 -8.41
C VAL A 47 7.22 -9.63 -8.60
N GLN A 48 6.29 -9.79 -7.66
CA GLN A 48 5.18 -10.71 -7.75
C GLN A 48 3.96 -10.06 -7.14
N ALA A 49 2.80 -10.13 -7.81
CA ALA A 49 1.54 -9.67 -7.24
C ALA A 49 0.42 -10.63 -7.61
N PHE A 50 -0.38 -10.99 -6.62
CA PHE A 50 -1.52 -11.89 -6.83
C PHE A 50 -2.62 -11.61 -5.81
N PRO A 51 -3.91 -11.73 -6.20
CA PRO A 51 -5.01 -11.62 -5.27
C PRO A 51 -5.13 -12.89 -4.43
N SER A 52 -5.61 -12.75 -3.19
CA SER A 52 -6.12 -13.89 -2.44
C SER A 52 -7.49 -14.27 -2.98
N PHE A 53 -7.63 -15.50 -3.43
CA PHE A 53 -8.91 -16.03 -3.89
C PHE A 53 -9.76 -16.42 -2.68
N GLY A 54 -10.85 -15.73 -2.47
CA GLY A 54 -11.89 -16.02 -1.50
C GLY A 54 -13.27 -15.93 -2.15
N PRO A 55 -14.39 -16.11 -1.43
CA PRO A 55 -15.72 -15.88 -1.99
C PRO A 55 -15.86 -14.40 -2.34
N GLU A 56 -15.51 -14.05 -3.58
CA GLU A 56 -15.54 -12.67 -4.09
C GLU A 56 -16.99 -12.17 -4.16
N ARG A 57 -17.37 -11.41 -3.12
CA ARG A 57 -18.62 -10.64 -3.12
C ARG A 57 -18.26 -9.17 -3.02
N SER A 58 -18.99 -8.32 -3.73
CA SER A 58 -18.86 -6.87 -3.58
C SER A 58 -18.98 -6.49 -2.10
N GLY A 59 -18.01 -5.72 -1.59
CA GLY A 59 -17.94 -5.30 -0.20
C GLY A 59 -17.33 -6.30 0.79
N ALA A 60 -17.10 -7.56 0.40
CA ALA A 60 -16.38 -8.52 1.25
C ALA A 60 -14.90 -8.13 1.41
N PRO A 61 -14.26 -8.45 2.56
CA PRO A 61 -12.82 -8.28 2.73
C PRO A 61 -12.03 -9.02 1.64
N THR A 62 -11.05 -8.35 1.07
CA THR A 62 -10.15 -8.90 0.04
C THR A 62 -8.70 -8.61 0.39
N LYS A 63 -7.81 -9.50 -0.04
CA LYS A 63 -6.35 -9.34 0.13
C LYS A 63 -5.68 -9.34 -1.24
N THR A 64 -4.66 -8.50 -1.41
CA THR A 64 -3.76 -8.56 -2.56
C THR A 64 -2.34 -8.61 -2.01
N TYR A 65 -1.60 -9.60 -2.42
CA TYR A 65 -0.22 -9.84 -2.01
C TYR A 65 0.74 -9.23 -3.03
N VAL A 66 1.81 -8.61 -2.54
CA VAL A 66 2.89 -8.06 -3.36
C VAL A 66 4.23 -8.46 -2.75
N ARG A 67 5.16 -8.95 -3.59
CA ARG A 67 6.56 -9.13 -3.27
C ARG A 67 7.41 -8.25 -4.16
N ILE A 68 8.39 -7.59 -3.58
CA ILE A 68 9.40 -6.77 -4.28
C ILE A 68 10.77 -7.21 -3.81
N SER A 69 11.67 -7.56 -4.73
CA SER A 69 12.96 -8.14 -4.40
C SER A 69 14.07 -7.60 -5.31
N GLU A 70 15.29 -7.57 -4.80
CA GLU A 70 16.49 -7.30 -5.59
C GLU A 70 16.95 -8.54 -6.39
N SER A 71 16.41 -9.73 -6.08
CA SER A 71 16.73 -11.00 -6.73
C SER A 71 15.47 -11.75 -7.18
N GLU A 72 15.63 -12.79 -8.00
CA GLU A 72 14.54 -13.60 -8.53
C GLU A 72 13.67 -14.21 -7.41
N ILE A 73 12.35 -14.02 -7.51
CA ILE A 73 11.37 -14.54 -6.57
C ILE A 73 10.94 -15.94 -6.99
N ARG A 74 11.23 -16.95 -6.17
CA ARG A 74 10.93 -18.35 -6.47
C ARG A 74 9.77 -18.95 -5.68
N THR A 75 9.29 -18.24 -4.64
CA THR A 75 8.13 -18.67 -3.85
C THR A 75 6.83 -18.24 -4.53
N HIS A 76 5.79 -19.06 -4.38
CA HIS A 76 4.42 -18.76 -4.85
C HIS A 76 3.38 -18.90 -3.75
N GLU A 77 3.83 -19.08 -2.51
CA GLU A 77 2.94 -19.22 -1.35
C GLU A 77 2.28 -17.89 -0.97
N PRO A 78 1.09 -17.90 -0.37
CA PRO A 78 0.51 -16.71 0.23
C PRO A 78 1.46 -16.07 1.26
N ILE A 79 1.43 -14.75 1.36
CA ILE A 79 2.20 -14.03 2.38
C ILE A 79 1.51 -14.23 3.73
N THR A 80 2.25 -14.75 4.68
CA THR A 80 1.77 -14.99 6.07
C THR A 80 2.52 -14.14 7.10
N ASP A 81 3.70 -13.61 6.74
CA ASP A 81 4.56 -12.79 7.60
C ASP A 81 4.96 -11.52 6.80
N PRO A 82 4.05 -10.53 6.67
CA PRO A 82 4.28 -9.35 5.85
C PRO A 82 5.19 -8.33 6.54
N ASP A 83 6.01 -7.61 5.77
CA ASP A 83 6.77 -6.45 6.24
C ASP A 83 5.90 -5.19 6.32
N ILE A 84 4.88 -5.11 5.46
CA ILE A 84 3.99 -3.96 5.36
C ILE A 84 2.55 -4.43 5.14
N VAL A 85 1.66 -3.92 5.97
CA VAL A 85 0.21 -4.10 5.77
C VAL A 85 -0.43 -2.75 5.45
N ILE A 86 -1.27 -2.73 4.41
CA ILE A 86 -2.02 -1.55 3.97
C ILE A 86 -3.51 -1.85 4.08
N VAL A 87 -4.24 -0.99 4.79
CA VAL A 87 -5.68 -1.10 4.99
C VAL A 87 -6.38 0.05 4.27
N LEU A 88 -7.10 -0.27 3.18
CA LEU A 88 -7.83 0.71 2.37
C LEU A 88 -9.16 1.15 3.00
N ASP A 89 -9.69 0.36 3.93
CA ASP A 89 -10.96 0.60 4.60
C ASP A 89 -10.83 0.26 6.08
N GLU A 90 -10.89 1.28 6.92
CA GLU A 90 -10.71 1.15 8.37
C GLU A 90 -11.70 0.15 9.02
N THR A 91 -12.88 -0.04 8.42
CA THR A 91 -13.87 -0.98 8.95
C THR A 91 -13.41 -2.44 8.87
N ILE A 92 -12.36 -2.74 8.11
CA ILE A 92 -11.75 -4.07 8.08
C ILE A 92 -11.07 -4.40 9.41
N LEU A 93 -10.58 -3.39 10.13
CA LEU A 93 -10.01 -3.57 11.49
C LEU A 93 -11.03 -4.14 12.48
N ASP A 94 -12.34 -4.06 12.19
CA ASP A 94 -13.39 -4.60 13.04
C ASP A 94 -13.68 -6.10 12.78
N SER A 95 -13.31 -6.60 11.60
CA SER A 95 -13.69 -7.94 11.13
C SER A 95 -12.53 -8.88 10.88
N GLU A 96 -11.36 -8.36 10.50
CA GLU A 96 -10.19 -9.15 10.14
C GLU A 96 -9.06 -8.95 11.17
N LYS A 97 -8.26 -9.96 11.35
CA LYS A 97 -7.00 -9.86 12.06
C LYS A 97 -5.95 -9.31 11.09
N ILE A 98 -5.49 -8.10 11.36
CA ILE A 98 -4.65 -7.34 10.43
C ILE A 98 -3.19 -7.35 10.85
N ALA A 99 -2.93 -7.33 12.15
CA ALA A 99 -1.60 -7.17 12.70
C ALA A 99 -1.05 -8.43 13.40
N ASP A 100 -1.76 -9.57 13.32
CA ASP A 100 -1.39 -10.80 14.04
C ASP A 100 0.05 -11.28 13.75
N ASN A 101 0.55 -11.01 12.54
CA ASN A 101 1.88 -11.46 12.09
C ASN A 101 2.80 -10.28 11.75
N LEU A 102 2.53 -9.11 12.31
CA LEU A 102 3.41 -7.96 12.22
C LEU A 102 4.27 -7.84 13.48
N ASP A 103 5.57 -7.71 13.31
CA ASP A 103 6.48 -7.43 14.42
C ASP A 103 6.74 -5.90 14.60
N LYS A 104 7.54 -5.54 15.61
CA LYS A 104 7.83 -4.14 15.96
C LYS A 104 8.60 -3.35 14.91
N ASN A 105 9.25 -4.00 13.95
CA ASN A 105 10.03 -3.35 12.89
C ASN A 105 9.21 -3.13 11.62
N GLU A 106 8.00 -3.66 11.57
CA GLU A 106 7.10 -3.65 10.43
C GLU A 106 6.08 -2.52 10.48
N PHE A 107 5.35 -2.30 9.39
CA PHE A 107 4.52 -1.11 9.23
C PHE A 107 3.06 -1.48 8.97
N LEU A 108 2.18 -0.73 9.62
CA LEU A 108 0.76 -0.72 9.30
C LEU A 108 0.37 0.67 8.75
N ILE A 109 -0.16 0.71 7.54
CA ILE A 109 -0.66 1.94 6.90
C ILE A 109 -2.18 1.82 6.80
N VAL A 110 -2.92 2.77 7.37
CA VAL A 110 -4.37 2.71 7.43
C VAL A 110 -4.99 3.97 6.83
N ASN A 111 -5.92 3.78 5.89
CA ASN A 111 -6.79 4.86 5.43
C ASN A 111 -7.78 5.20 6.54
N SER A 112 -7.45 6.18 7.34
CA SER A 112 -8.21 6.60 8.53
C SER A 112 -7.96 8.07 8.85
N LYS A 113 -8.96 8.70 9.48
CA LYS A 113 -8.86 10.02 10.14
C LYS A 113 -8.40 9.93 11.59
N ASN A 114 -8.42 8.73 12.15
CA ASN A 114 -8.02 8.50 13.54
C ASN A 114 -6.49 8.54 13.66
N SER A 115 -6.01 8.85 14.86
CA SER A 115 -4.58 8.81 15.15
C SER A 115 -4.06 7.38 15.26
N ALA A 116 -2.73 7.23 15.23
CA ALA A 116 -2.08 5.92 15.39
C ALA A 116 -2.42 5.27 16.74
N GLU A 117 -2.60 6.08 17.80
CA GLU A 117 -2.97 5.60 19.13
C GLU A 117 -4.36 4.99 19.13
N VAL A 118 -5.35 5.66 18.52
CA VAL A 118 -6.72 5.16 18.43
C VAL A 118 -6.77 3.85 17.63
N ILE A 119 -6.01 3.76 16.52
CA ILE A 119 -5.91 2.53 15.75
C ILE A 119 -5.27 1.42 16.56
N ARG A 120 -4.22 1.71 17.33
CA ARG A 120 -3.54 0.75 18.20
C ARG A 120 -4.48 0.23 19.30
N GLU A 121 -5.24 1.11 19.95
CA GLU A 121 -6.25 0.72 20.94
C GLU A 121 -7.31 -0.19 20.33
N LYS A 122 -7.75 0.10 19.11
CA LYS A 122 -8.71 -0.72 18.37
C LYS A 122 -8.18 -2.13 18.10
N LEU A 123 -6.92 -2.25 17.68
CA LEU A 123 -6.24 -3.54 17.48
C LEU A 123 -6.11 -4.30 18.81
N ALA A 124 -5.64 -3.62 19.87
CA ALA A 124 -5.50 -4.22 21.20
C ALA A 124 -6.83 -4.72 21.77
N GLY A 125 -7.93 -4.00 21.54
CA GLY A 125 -9.29 -4.43 21.91
C GLY A 125 -9.73 -5.72 21.23
N ARG A 126 -9.04 -6.13 20.15
CA ARG A 126 -9.25 -7.40 19.43
C ARG A 126 -8.20 -8.48 19.74
N GLY A 127 -7.28 -8.17 20.66
CA GLY A 127 -6.20 -9.08 21.04
C GLY A 127 -4.99 -9.03 20.10
N GLU A 128 -4.86 -8.01 19.27
CA GLU A 128 -3.73 -7.79 18.37
C GLU A 128 -2.78 -6.75 18.98
N ASN A 129 -1.73 -7.21 19.65
CA ASN A 129 -0.76 -6.36 20.35
C ASN A 129 0.39 -5.95 19.40
N PHE A 130 0.09 -5.05 18.45
CA PHE A 130 1.09 -4.57 17.51
C PHE A 130 1.92 -3.42 18.11
N GLU A 131 3.23 -3.61 18.23
CA GLU A 131 4.18 -2.63 18.77
C GLU A 131 4.90 -1.80 17.69
N GLY A 132 4.75 -2.18 16.41
CA GLY A 132 5.38 -1.52 15.28
C GLY A 132 4.76 -0.17 14.95
N LYS A 133 5.17 0.42 13.84
CA LYS A 133 4.74 1.75 13.41
C LYS A 133 3.40 1.72 12.69
N ILE A 134 2.47 2.54 13.15
CA ILE A 134 1.18 2.77 12.49
C ILE A 134 1.20 4.14 11.82
N TYR A 135 0.87 4.17 10.53
CA TYR A 135 0.80 5.38 9.71
C TYR A 135 -0.64 5.59 9.22
N PRO A 136 -1.44 6.38 9.94
CA PRO A 136 -2.75 6.78 9.44
C PRO A 136 -2.59 7.79 8.31
N VAL A 137 -3.50 7.75 7.35
CA VAL A 137 -3.62 8.74 6.29
C VAL A 137 -5.08 8.86 5.86
N ASP A 138 -5.65 10.06 5.87
CA ASP A 138 -7.01 10.32 5.35
C ASP A 138 -7.00 10.36 3.82
N ALA A 139 -6.75 9.21 3.20
CA ALA A 139 -6.73 9.10 1.75
C ALA A 139 -8.11 9.36 1.12
N ASN A 140 -9.20 9.07 1.84
CA ASN A 140 -10.56 9.43 1.42
C ASN A 140 -10.76 10.95 1.40
N GLY A 141 -10.34 11.67 2.45
CA GLY A 141 -10.44 13.13 2.51
C GLY A 141 -9.59 13.81 1.45
N ILE A 142 -8.32 13.40 1.32
CA ILE A 142 -7.42 13.92 0.28
C ILE A 142 -8.00 13.72 -1.12
N SER A 143 -8.50 12.53 -1.44
CA SER A 143 -9.09 12.27 -2.75
C SER A 143 -10.40 13.02 -2.98
N ALA A 144 -11.27 13.12 -1.97
CA ALA A 144 -12.50 13.89 -2.07
C ALA A 144 -12.23 15.38 -2.34
N GLU A 145 -11.22 15.96 -1.68
CA GLU A 145 -10.81 17.36 -1.87
C GLU A 145 -10.23 17.63 -3.27
N ILE A 146 -9.34 16.75 -3.76
CA ILE A 146 -8.60 17.02 -5.01
C ILE A 146 -9.29 16.43 -6.23
N ILE A 147 -9.89 15.24 -6.11
CA ILE A 147 -10.49 14.48 -7.21
C ILE A 147 -12.00 14.70 -7.27
N GLY A 148 -12.64 15.09 -6.15
CA GLY A 148 -14.09 15.27 -6.02
C GLY A 148 -14.84 14.02 -5.59
N GLN A 149 -14.15 12.91 -5.31
CA GLN A 149 -14.75 11.65 -4.83
C GLN A 149 -13.73 10.81 -4.04
N PRO A 150 -14.19 9.98 -3.09
CA PRO A 150 -13.28 9.14 -2.30
C PRO A 150 -12.69 8.02 -3.17
N ARG A 151 -11.37 8.03 -3.34
CA ARG A 151 -10.59 7.02 -4.05
C ARG A 151 -9.29 6.75 -3.30
N PRO A 152 -9.34 6.04 -2.16
CA PRO A 152 -8.20 5.87 -1.27
C PRO A 152 -7.10 4.99 -1.86
N ASN A 153 -7.45 4.08 -2.77
CA ASN A 153 -6.55 3.04 -3.27
C ASN A 153 -5.27 3.56 -3.94
N THR A 154 -5.35 4.64 -4.69
CA THR A 154 -4.18 5.23 -5.34
C THR A 154 -3.51 6.26 -4.45
N VAL A 155 -4.28 7.02 -3.69
CA VAL A 155 -3.77 8.08 -2.81
C VAL A 155 -2.90 7.53 -1.69
N ILE A 156 -3.29 6.40 -1.07
CA ILE A 156 -2.52 5.75 0.01
C ILE A 156 -1.10 5.33 -0.43
N LEU A 157 -0.87 5.17 -1.74
CA LEU A 157 0.45 4.86 -2.30
C LEU A 157 1.48 5.95 -1.99
N GLY A 158 1.06 7.23 -1.92
CA GLY A 158 1.94 8.31 -1.48
C GLY A 158 2.54 8.02 -0.11
N LYS A 159 1.70 7.68 0.87
CA LYS A 159 2.17 7.31 2.22
C LYS A 159 3.02 6.05 2.21
N LEU A 160 2.62 5.02 1.46
CA LEU A 160 3.42 3.80 1.31
C LEU A 160 4.84 4.13 0.86
N ILE A 161 4.99 4.88 -0.23
CA ILE A 161 6.31 5.23 -0.77
C ILE A 161 7.12 6.08 0.21
N LYS A 162 6.47 7.03 0.91
CA LYS A 162 7.15 7.89 1.90
C LYS A 162 7.78 7.09 3.03
N VAL A 163 7.06 6.11 3.58
CA VAL A 163 7.52 5.39 4.77
C VAL A 163 8.38 4.17 4.44
N SER A 164 8.13 3.54 3.29
CA SER A 164 8.83 2.30 2.90
C SER A 164 10.02 2.52 1.98
N GLU A 165 9.98 3.54 1.10
CA GLU A 165 11.00 3.81 0.06
C GLU A 165 11.23 2.62 -0.91
N ILE A 166 10.24 1.73 -1.04
CA ILE A 166 10.32 0.54 -1.91
C ILE A 166 10.38 0.88 -3.41
N ALA A 167 9.96 2.09 -3.77
CA ALA A 167 10.09 2.69 -5.09
C ALA A 167 10.19 4.21 -4.95
N LYS A 168 10.55 4.91 -6.03
CA LYS A 168 10.54 6.38 -6.08
C LYS A 168 9.13 6.90 -6.34
N LEU A 169 8.77 8.04 -5.74
CA LEU A 169 7.49 8.70 -5.99
C LEU A 169 7.28 8.98 -7.48
N ASP A 170 8.32 9.48 -8.18
CA ASP A 170 8.29 9.75 -9.62
C ASP A 170 7.99 8.49 -10.45
N SER A 171 8.48 7.32 -10.02
CA SER A 171 8.19 6.06 -10.70
C SER A 171 6.73 5.69 -10.55
N VAL A 172 6.16 5.83 -9.34
CA VAL A 172 4.74 5.54 -9.06
C VAL A 172 3.83 6.50 -9.84
N THR A 173 4.10 7.81 -9.82
CA THR A 173 3.27 8.81 -10.53
C THR A 173 3.38 8.65 -12.05
N ARG A 174 4.55 8.32 -12.57
CA ARG A 174 4.75 8.01 -13.99
C ARG A 174 3.95 6.78 -14.43
N GLU A 175 4.00 5.69 -13.68
CA GLU A 175 3.22 4.49 -14.01
C GLU A 175 1.72 4.73 -13.85
N PHE A 176 1.29 5.54 -12.87
CA PHE A 176 -0.11 5.95 -12.78
C PHE A 176 -0.55 6.68 -14.05
N ARG A 177 0.20 7.69 -14.53
CA ARG A 177 -0.09 8.40 -15.77
C ARG A 177 -0.19 7.47 -16.97
N LYS A 178 0.78 6.56 -17.11
CA LYS A 178 0.83 5.59 -18.21
C LYS A 178 -0.40 4.67 -18.25
N ILE A 179 -0.84 4.18 -17.09
CA ILE A 179 -1.98 3.25 -16.98
C ILE A 179 -3.32 3.97 -17.19
N PHE A 180 -3.44 5.22 -16.71
CA PHE A 180 -4.74 5.86 -16.55
C PHE A 180 -5.01 7.02 -17.50
N SER A 181 -4.02 7.71 -18.09
CA SER A 181 -4.28 8.90 -18.91
C SER A 181 -5.25 8.65 -20.08
N ALA A 182 -5.16 7.50 -20.73
CA ALA A 182 -6.08 7.13 -21.80
C ALA A 182 -7.47 6.68 -21.28
N LYS A 183 -7.57 6.24 -20.02
CA LYS A 183 -8.80 5.69 -19.45
C LYS A 183 -9.69 6.74 -18.81
N ILE A 184 -9.09 7.73 -18.13
CA ILE A 184 -9.81 8.73 -17.34
C ILE A 184 -9.58 10.17 -17.80
N GLY A 185 -8.75 10.37 -18.81
CA GLY A 185 -8.37 11.68 -19.34
C GLY A 185 -7.27 12.37 -18.52
N GLN A 186 -6.61 13.36 -19.15
CA GLN A 186 -5.43 14.01 -18.60
C GLN A 186 -5.71 14.78 -17.30
N ASP A 187 -6.80 15.56 -17.26
CA ASP A 187 -7.15 16.38 -16.07
C ASP A 187 -7.35 15.51 -14.82
N LEU A 188 -8.14 14.44 -14.94
CA LEU A 188 -8.41 13.55 -13.79
C LEU A 188 -7.16 12.75 -13.41
N THR A 189 -6.30 12.42 -14.36
CA THR A 189 -5.02 11.76 -14.11
C THR A 189 -4.12 12.67 -13.27
N GLU A 190 -3.95 13.94 -13.63
CA GLU A 190 -3.11 14.86 -12.87
C GLU A 190 -3.69 15.20 -11.49
N LYS A 191 -5.01 15.24 -11.34
CA LYS A 191 -5.65 15.34 -10.01
C LYS A 191 -5.30 14.15 -9.12
N ASN A 192 -5.33 12.93 -9.66
CA ASN A 192 -4.93 11.75 -8.91
C ASN A 192 -3.45 11.79 -8.52
N VAL A 193 -2.57 12.20 -9.42
CA VAL A 193 -1.14 12.38 -9.15
C VAL A 193 -0.92 13.37 -8.01
N LYS A 194 -1.57 14.55 -8.06
CA LYS A 194 -1.51 15.53 -6.96
C LYS A 194 -2.01 14.96 -5.63
N ALA A 195 -3.02 14.09 -5.64
CA ALA A 195 -3.51 13.45 -4.44
C ALA A 195 -2.51 12.44 -3.87
N ILE A 196 -1.80 11.69 -4.73
CA ILE A 196 -0.70 10.80 -4.33
C ILE A 196 0.44 11.61 -3.69
N GLU A 197 0.86 12.70 -4.35
CA GLU A 197 1.92 13.60 -3.86
C GLU A 197 1.52 14.24 -2.52
N LYS A 198 0.28 14.70 -2.36
CA LYS A 198 -0.22 15.23 -1.08
C LYS A 198 -0.16 14.20 0.03
N ALA A 199 -0.53 12.95 -0.23
CA ALA A 199 -0.44 11.88 0.76
C ALA A 199 1.02 11.52 1.10
N TYR A 200 1.94 11.65 0.15
CA TYR A 200 3.39 11.49 0.38
C TYR A 200 3.92 12.57 1.35
N ASP A 201 3.47 13.81 1.22
CA ASP A 201 3.92 14.94 2.04
C ASP A 201 3.22 15.03 3.40
N THR A 202 2.15 14.26 3.63
CA THR A 202 1.44 14.23 4.92
C THR A 202 2.35 13.62 6.00
N ILE A 203 2.49 14.32 7.13
CA ILE A 203 3.30 13.92 8.29
C ILE A 203 2.60 12.81 9.08
#